data_362f516644042cd89b8fc8cbf7b3bd4b
#
_entry.id   362f516644042cd89b8fc8cbf7b3bd4b
#
_cell.length_a   1.000
_cell.length_b   1.000
_cell.length_c   1.000
_cell.angle_alpha   90.00
_cell.angle_beta   90.00
_cell.angle_gamma   90.00
#
_symmetry.space_group_name_H-M   'P 1'
#
loop_
_entity.id
_entity.type
_entity.pdbx_description
1 polymer ?
#
loop_
_entity_poly.entity_id
_entity_poly.type
_entity_poly.pdbx_seq_one_letter_code
_entity_poly.pdbx_strand_id
1 'polypeptide(L)'
;MASFNKVILAGNLTRDPELRYTPKGTAVAKIGLAVNRTWTGEDGQKKEEVNFIDVEAWGRQGEVIAQYMKKGRPLLIEGRLKLDTWEDKNTKQKISKLKVVLESFSFIDSNRGEGGGASEAPGAPRPARPAAAVAPVVEPLEGDGPPESDDVPF
;
A
#
# COMPACT_ATOMS: atom_id res chain seq x y z
N MET A 1 -13.09 -34.62 -11.98
CA MET A 1 -11.87 -33.80 -12.15
C MET A 1 -11.77 -32.80 -11.01
N ALA A 2 -10.64 -32.77 -10.36
CA ALA A 2 -10.34 -31.72 -9.39
C ALA A 2 -9.87 -30.46 -10.15
N SER A 3 -10.42 -29.30 -9.84
CA SER A 3 -10.00 -28.02 -10.42
C SER A 3 -9.90 -26.96 -9.34
N PHE A 4 -8.72 -26.43 -9.18
CA PHE A 4 -8.45 -25.34 -8.27
C PHE A 4 -7.48 -24.35 -8.93
N ASN A 5 -7.84 -23.08 -8.94
CA ASN A 5 -7.05 -22.01 -9.55
C ASN A 5 -7.13 -20.76 -8.68
N LYS A 6 -6.14 -20.53 -7.88
CA LYS A 6 -6.04 -19.39 -6.97
C LYS A 6 -4.63 -18.83 -6.97
N VAL A 7 -4.55 -17.52 -7.00
CA VAL A 7 -3.31 -16.76 -6.93
C VAL A 7 -3.47 -15.66 -5.89
N ILE A 8 -2.49 -15.54 -5.01
CA ILE A 8 -2.40 -14.47 -4.01
C ILE A 8 -1.06 -13.78 -4.22
N LEU A 9 -1.10 -12.49 -4.45
CA LEU A 9 0.10 -11.68 -4.72
C LEU A 9 0.05 -10.40 -3.90
N ALA A 10 1.19 -10.04 -3.34
CA ALA A 10 1.43 -8.74 -2.72
C ALA A 10 2.59 -8.06 -3.43
N GLY A 11 2.39 -6.86 -3.89
CA GLY A 11 3.42 -6.12 -4.63
C GLY A 11 3.06 -4.66 -4.81
N ASN A 12 3.90 -3.95 -5.53
CA ASN A 12 3.69 -2.53 -5.82
C ASN A 12 3.24 -2.32 -7.27
N LEU A 13 2.37 -1.33 -7.45
CA LEU A 13 1.93 -0.97 -8.80
C LEU A 13 3.09 -0.41 -9.62
N THR A 14 3.27 -0.92 -10.82
CA THR A 14 4.32 -0.46 -11.76
C THR A 14 3.92 0.79 -12.52
N ARG A 15 2.62 1.01 -12.66
CA ARG A 15 2.00 2.15 -13.34
C ARG A 15 0.66 2.47 -12.70
N ASP A 16 0.11 3.62 -13.05
CA ASP A 16 -1.26 3.95 -12.68
C ASP A 16 -2.24 2.95 -13.31
N PRO A 17 -3.28 2.50 -12.60
CA PRO A 17 -4.28 1.62 -13.15
C PRO A 17 -4.97 2.24 -14.37
N GLU A 18 -5.07 1.49 -15.45
CA GLU A 18 -5.74 1.92 -16.66
C GLU A 18 -7.18 1.42 -16.66
N LEU A 19 -8.13 2.34 -16.46
CA LEU A 19 -9.55 2.03 -16.47
C LEU A 19 -10.12 2.14 -17.88
N ARG A 20 -10.79 1.10 -18.33
CA ARG A 20 -11.53 1.07 -19.60
C ARG A 20 -12.93 0.50 -19.38
N TYR A 21 -13.83 0.83 -20.24
CA TYR A 21 -15.19 0.28 -20.26
C TYR A 21 -15.38 -0.60 -21.48
N THR A 22 -15.97 -1.77 -21.28
CA THR A 22 -16.36 -2.64 -22.38
C THR A 22 -17.59 -2.05 -23.12
N PRO A 23 -17.90 -2.49 -24.37
CA PRO A 23 -19.10 -2.07 -25.07
C PRO A 23 -20.40 -2.31 -24.29
N LYS A 24 -20.38 -3.26 -23.35
CA LYS A 24 -21.50 -3.55 -22.44
C LYS A 24 -21.54 -2.63 -21.21
N GLY A 25 -20.62 -1.67 -21.08
CA GLY A 25 -20.56 -0.75 -19.96
C GLY A 25 -19.88 -1.30 -18.69
N THR A 26 -19.23 -2.45 -18.76
CA THR A 26 -18.50 -3.02 -17.62
C THR A 26 -17.10 -2.41 -17.52
N ALA A 27 -16.75 -1.92 -16.34
CA ALA A 27 -15.43 -1.40 -16.07
C ALA A 27 -14.37 -2.51 -16.04
N VAL A 28 -13.22 -2.25 -16.63
CA VAL A 28 -12.04 -3.13 -16.58
C VAL A 28 -10.82 -2.29 -16.29
N ALA A 29 -10.16 -2.51 -15.17
CA ALA A 29 -8.90 -1.87 -14.84
C ALA A 29 -7.74 -2.82 -15.12
N LYS A 30 -6.76 -2.35 -15.89
CA LYS A 30 -5.51 -3.05 -16.12
C LYS A 30 -4.47 -2.53 -15.14
N ILE A 31 -3.88 -3.44 -14.40
CA ILE A 31 -2.94 -3.16 -13.33
C ILE A 31 -1.65 -3.92 -13.61
N GLY A 32 -0.52 -3.24 -13.54
CA GLY A 32 0.78 -3.88 -13.51
C GLY A 32 1.25 -3.99 -12.07
N LEU A 33 1.59 -5.18 -11.61
CA LEU A 33 2.07 -5.46 -10.28
C LEU A 33 3.51 -5.96 -10.32
N ALA A 34 4.40 -5.34 -9.55
CA ALA A 34 5.77 -5.80 -9.34
C ALA A 34 5.85 -6.55 -8.01
N VAL A 35 6.18 -7.81 -8.07
CA VAL A 35 6.37 -8.67 -6.90
C VAL A 35 7.85 -8.99 -6.77
N ASN A 36 8.45 -8.53 -5.68
CA ASN A 36 9.86 -8.72 -5.41
C ASN A 36 10.06 -10.00 -4.59
N ARG A 37 11.05 -10.76 -4.98
CA ARG A 37 11.54 -11.92 -4.24
C ARG A 37 13.02 -11.72 -3.93
N THR A 38 13.39 -11.85 -2.68
CA THR A 38 14.79 -11.84 -2.25
C THR A 38 15.15 -13.17 -1.61
N TRP A 39 16.32 -13.68 -1.95
CA TRP A 39 16.84 -14.89 -1.35
C TRP A 39 18.37 -14.81 -1.24
N THR A 40 18.92 -15.63 -0.38
CA THR A 40 20.37 -15.79 -0.25
C THR A 40 20.79 -16.97 -1.11
N GLY A 41 21.72 -16.75 -2.04
CA GLY A 41 22.29 -17.80 -2.87
C GLY A 41 23.19 -18.74 -2.06
N GLU A 42 23.55 -19.85 -2.68
CA GLU A 42 24.50 -20.81 -2.09
C GLU A 42 25.89 -20.20 -1.82
N ASP A 43 26.21 -19.15 -2.56
CA ASP A 43 27.41 -18.32 -2.41
C ASP A 43 27.32 -17.30 -1.27
N GLY A 44 26.23 -17.29 -0.48
CA GLY A 44 25.98 -16.37 0.62
C GLY A 44 25.60 -14.96 0.18
N GLN A 45 25.48 -14.71 -1.12
CA GLN A 45 25.08 -13.40 -1.64
C GLN A 45 23.57 -13.25 -1.68
N LYS A 46 23.11 -12.02 -1.38
CA LYS A 46 21.71 -11.66 -1.49
C LYS A 46 21.34 -11.42 -2.94
N LYS A 47 20.37 -12.19 -3.43
CA LYS A 47 19.84 -12.09 -4.80
C LYS A 47 18.42 -11.54 -4.74
N GLU A 48 18.07 -10.73 -5.72
CA GLU A 48 16.75 -10.13 -5.86
C GLU A 48 16.21 -10.40 -7.26
N GLU A 49 14.93 -10.74 -7.32
CA GLU A 49 14.18 -10.95 -8.54
C GLU A 49 12.88 -10.15 -8.46
N VAL A 50 12.53 -9.50 -9.54
CA VAL A 50 11.28 -8.78 -9.68
C VAL A 50 10.42 -9.43 -10.75
N ASN A 51 9.23 -9.87 -10.36
CA ASN A 51 8.25 -10.43 -11.28
C ASN A 51 7.18 -9.40 -11.59
N PHE A 52 7.01 -9.09 -12.88
CA PHE A 52 5.97 -8.19 -13.38
C PHE A 52 4.75 -9.00 -13.83
N ILE A 53 3.62 -8.73 -13.21
CA ILE A 53 2.39 -9.49 -13.42
C ILE A 53 1.28 -8.56 -13.86
N ASP A 54 0.62 -8.90 -14.97
CA ASP A 54 -0.56 -8.18 -15.43
C ASP A 54 -1.82 -8.71 -14.73
N VAL A 55 -2.56 -7.81 -14.14
CA VAL A 55 -3.80 -8.09 -13.41
C VAL A 55 -4.96 -7.33 -14.04
N GLU A 56 -6.07 -8.00 -14.24
CA GLU A 56 -7.33 -7.39 -14.68
C GLU A 56 -8.36 -7.41 -13.55
N ALA A 57 -8.84 -6.24 -13.21
CA ALA A 57 -9.91 -6.04 -12.24
C ALA A 57 -11.20 -5.65 -12.97
N TRP A 58 -12.25 -6.42 -12.78
CA TRP A 58 -13.55 -6.24 -13.45
C TRP A 58 -14.57 -5.57 -12.56
N GLY A 59 -15.44 -4.76 -13.16
CA GLY A 59 -16.55 -4.12 -12.49
C GLY A 59 -16.12 -3.10 -11.45
N ARG A 60 -16.85 -3.02 -10.36
CA ARG A 60 -16.63 -2.05 -9.29
C ARG A 60 -15.23 -2.13 -8.67
N GLN A 61 -14.66 -3.31 -8.57
CA GLN A 61 -13.30 -3.47 -8.04
C GLN A 61 -12.28 -2.74 -8.90
N GLY A 62 -12.43 -2.81 -10.22
CA GLY A 62 -11.58 -2.06 -11.16
C GLY A 62 -11.71 -0.56 -10.99
N GLU A 63 -12.92 -0.05 -10.81
CA GLU A 63 -13.18 1.38 -10.59
C GLU A 63 -12.55 1.85 -9.28
N VAL A 64 -12.73 1.11 -8.19
CA VAL A 64 -12.17 1.44 -6.88
C VAL A 64 -10.65 1.47 -6.92
N ILE A 65 -10.02 0.48 -7.52
CA ILE A 65 -8.56 0.44 -7.65
C ILE A 65 -8.06 1.60 -8.51
N ALA A 66 -8.72 1.90 -9.63
CA ALA A 66 -8.33 3.01 -10.49
C ALA A 66 -8.48 4.37 -9.80
N GLN A 67 -9.46 4.51 -8.91
CA GLN A 67 -9.70 5.74 -8.18
C GLN A 67 -8.70 5.98 -7.05
N TYR A 68 -8.35 4.95 -6.28
CA TYR A 68 -7.57 5.09 -5.06
C TYR A 68 -6.09 4.71 -5.19
N MET A 69 -5.73 3.96 -6.23
CA MET A 69 -4.37 3.45 -6.39
C MET A 69 -3.60 4.21 -7.46
N LYS A 70 -2.31 4.36 -7.20
CA LYS A 70 -1.35 4.99 -8.13
C LYS A 70 -0.08 4.17 -8.21
N LYS A 71 0.74 4.45 -9.22
CA LYS A 71 2.08 3.87 -9.36
C LYS A 71 2.86 3.89 -8.04
N GLY A 72 3.48 2.78 -7.72
CA GLY A 72 4.33 2.63 -6.54
C GLY A 72 3.60 2.25 -5.25
N ARG A 73 2.27 2.31 -5.21
CA ARG A 73 1.53 1.90 -4.01
C ARG A 73 1.44 0.39 -3.88
N PRO A 74 1.54 -0.14 -2.66
CA PRO A 74 1.41 -1.58 -2.42
C PRO A 74 -0.04 -2.02 -2.45
N LEU A 75 -0.26 -3.20 -3.01
CA LEU A 75 -1.58 -3.82 -3.12
C LEU A 75 -1.47 -5.33 -2.91
N LEU A 76 -2.35 -5.87 -2.08
CA LEU A 76 -2.58 -7.31 -1.97
C LEU A 76 -3.74 -7.70 -2.87
N ILE A 77 -3.54 -8.68 -3.71
CA ILE A 77 -4.58 -9.20 -4.59
C ILE A 77 -4.78 -10.70 -4.41
N GLU A 78 -6.01 -11.10 -4.54
CA GLU A 78 -6.40 -12.49 -4.71
C GLU A 78 -7.13 -12.63 -6.06
N GLY A 79 -6.84 -13.66 -6.79
CA GLY A 79 -7.45 -13.89 -8.07
C GLY A 79 -7.18 -15.27 -8.61
N ARG A 80 -7.38 -15.44 -9.90
CA ARG A 80 -7.12 -16.66 -10.63
C ARG A 80 -6.29 -16.40 -11.88
N LEU A 81 -5.51 -17.37 -12.29
CA LEU A 81 -4.79 -17.33 -13.56
C LEU A 81 -5.77 -17.50 -14.71
N LYS A 82 -5.59 -16.71 -15.74
CA LYS A 82 -6.31 -16.84 -17.01
C LYS A 82 -5.31 -16.75 -18.16
N LEU A 83 -5.36 -17.72 -19.04
CA LEU A 83 -4.61 -17.70 -20.27
C LEU A 83 -5.51 -17.13 -21.37
N ASP A 84 -5.12 -15.99 -21.91
CA ASP A 84 -5.74 -15.43 -23.11
C ASP A 84 -4.94 -15.88 -24.33
N THR A 85 -5.63 -16.42 -25.29
CA THR A 85 -5.05 -16.86 -26.55
C THR A 85 -5.76 -16.15 -27.68
N TRP A 86 -5.01 -15.51 -28.55
CA TRP A 86 -5.53 -14.88 -29.77
C TRP A 86 -4.59 -15.11 -30.93
N GLU A 87 -5.11 -14.99 -32.11
CA GLU A 87 -4.34 -15.07 -33.34
C GLU A 87 -3.97 -13.65 -33.79
N ASP A 88 -2.69 -13.46 -34.06
CA ASP A 88 -2.21 -12.19 -34.62
C ASP A 88 -2.64 -12.11 -36.09
N LYS A 89 -3.35 -11.05 -36.44
CA LYS A 89 -3.87 -10.83 -37.80
C LYS A 89 -2.76 -10.64 -38.82
N ASN A 90 -1.57 -10.23 -38.42
CA ASN A 90 -0.46 -9.96 -39.32
C ASN A 90 0.42 -11.18 -39.54
N THR A 91 0.69 -11.95 -38.49
CA THR A 91 1.62 -13.10 -38.53
C THR A 91 0.90 -14.45 -38.54
N LYS A 92 -0.43 -14.49 -38.31
CA LYS A 92 -1.26 -15.71 -38.15
C LYS A 92 -0.72 -16.65 -37.07
N GLN A 93 0.06 -16.15 -36.16
CA GLN A 93 0.59 -16.91 -35.03
C GLN A 93 -0.35 -16.83 -33.84
N LYS A 94 -0.53 -17.95 -33.14
CA LYS A 94 -1.23 -17.96 -31.86
C LYS A 94 -0.35 -17.36 -30.81
N ILE A 95 -0.80 -16.24 -30.24
CA ILE A 95 -0.16 -15.57 -29.11
C ILE A 95 -0.95 -15.91 -27.85
N SER A 96 -0.23 -16.35 -26.84
CA SER A 96 -0.81 -16.65 -25.52
C SER A 96 -0.23 -15.73 -24.48
N LYS A 97 -1.07 -15.12 -23.66
CA LYS A 97 -0.65 -14.28 -22.53
C LYS A 97 -1.34 -14.74 -21.27
N LEU A 98 -0.52 -15.05 -20.27
CA LEU A 98 -0.99 -15.37 -18.93
C LEU A 98 -1.22 -14.09 -18.15
N LYS A 99 -2.38 -13.96 -17.54
CA LYS A 99 -2.76 -12.84 -16.70
C LYS A 99 -3.51 -13.32 -15.46
N VAL A 100 -3.62 -12.44 -14.46
CA VAL A 100 -4.42 -12.69 -13.27
C VAL A 100 -5.73 -11.94 -13.38
N VAL A 101 -6.83 -12.62 -13.16
CA VAL A 101 -8.16 -11.99 -13.02
C VAL A 101 -8.42 -11.79 -11.53
N LEU A 102 -8.63 -10.54 -11.14
CA LEU A 102 -8.86 -10.17 -9.76
C LEU A 102 -10.20 -10.70 -9.25
N GLU A 103 -10.22 -11.28 -8.07
CA GLU A 103 -11.42 -11.70 -7.34
C GLU A 103 -11.62 -10.88 -6.06
N SER A 104 -10.53 -10.55 -5.39
CA SER A 104 -10.52 -9.73 -4.17
C SER A 104 -9.22 -8.95 -4.06
N PHE A 105 -9.23 -7.85 -3.32
CA PHE A 105 -8.03 -7.06 -3.06
C PHE A 105 -8.10 -6.43 -1.67
N SER A 106 -6.94 -6.09 -1.14
CA SER A 106 -6.78 -5.35 0.10
C SER A 106 -5.70 -4.29 -0.07
N PHE A 107 -5.98 -3.09 0.37
CA PHE A 107 -4.98 -2.04 0.43
C PHE A 107 -3.97 -2.38 1.53
N ILE A 108 -2.71 -2.35 1.18
CA ILE A 108 -1.63 -2.46 2.15
C ILE A 108 -1.18 -1.03 2.44
N ASP A 109 -1.52 -0.53 3.62
CA ASP A 109 -0.95 0.73 4.08
C ASP A 109 0.51 0.45 4.46
N SER A 110 1.41 0.91 3.64
CA SER A 110 2.80 1.06 4.04
C SER A 110 2.89 2.26 4.99
N ASN A 111 2.31 2.14 6.17
CA ASN A 111 2.50 3.14 7.21
C ASN A 111 3.90 2.96 7.78
N ARG A 112 4.86 3.49 7.05
CA ARG A 112 6.18 3.75 7.57
C ARG A 112 6.09 5.04 8.36
N GLY A 113 5.77 4.88 9.64
CA GLY A 113 6.02 5.88 10.65
C GLY A 113 5.31 7.21 10.46
N GLU A 114 4.28 7.42 11.15
CA GLU A 114 4.10 8.53 12.08
C GLU A 114 2.70 8.47 12.67
N GLY A 115 2.70 8.33 13.98
CA GLY A 115 1.77 8.95 14.88
C GLY A 115 0.30 8.63 14.73
N GLY A 116 -0.20 7.74 15.57
CA GLY A 116 -1.42 7.97 16.29
C GLY A 116 -2.70 8.14 15.46
N GLY A 117 -3.41 7.07 15.33
CA GLY A 117 -4.80 7.09 14.95
C GLY A 117 -5.51 5.96 15.65
N ALA A 118 -5.78 6.15 16.91
CA ALA A 118 -6.62 5.26 17.67
C ALA A 118 -7.95 5.05 16.96
N SER A 119 -8.27 3.79 16.76
CA SER A 119 -9.63 3.35 16.49
C SER A 119 -10.50 3.83 17.64
N GLU A 120 -11.32 4.81 17.38
CA GLU A 120 -12.35 5.27 18.28
C GLU A 120 -13.49 4.25 18.26
N ALA A 121 -13.52 3.44 19.29
CA ALA A 121 -14.71 2.70 19.63
C ALA A 121 -15.69 3.66 20.32
N PRO A 122 -16.96 3.71 19.94
CA PRO A 122 -17.92 4.56 20.61
C PRO A 122 -18.41 3.91 21.93
N GLY A 123 -18.29 4.62 23.01
CA GLY A 123 -19.13 4.42 24.16
C GLY A 123 -18.49 3.93 25.45
N ALA A 124 -18.04 4.87 26.28
CA ALA A 124 -18.25 4.82 27.73
C ALA A 124 -18.08 6.23 28.32
N PRO A 125 -18.99 6.70 29.18
CA PRO A 125 -18.93 8.06 29.71
C PRO A 125 -17.86 8.15 30.79
N ARG A 126 -17.02 9.18 30.67
CA ARG A 126 -16.09 9.59 31.73
C ARG A 126 -16.87 10.21 32.88
N PRO A 127 -16.64 9.78 34.12
CA PRO A 127 -17.10 10.55 35.25
C PRO A 127 -16.28 11.82 35.44
N ALA A 128 -16.96 12.90 35.68
CA ALA A 128 -16.44 14.21 35.98
C ALA A 128 -15.56 14.19 37.24
N ARG A 129 -14.42 14.83 37.14
CA ARG A 129 -13.58 15.14 38.28
C ARG A 129 -13.87 16.57 38.72
N PRO A 130 -14.20 16.79 40.00
CA PRO A 130 -14.48 18.15 40.50
C PRO A 130 -13.22 18.97 40.62
N ALA A 131 -13.38 20.24 40.34
CA ALA A 131 -12.42 21.28 40.58
C ALA A 131 -12.32 21.62 42.08
N ALA A 132 -11.12 21.80 42.57
CA ALA A 132 -10.82 22.62 43.71
C ALA A 132 -9.35 23.01 43.57
N ALA A 133 -9.05 24.19 43.29
CA ALA A 133 -9.01 25.43 44.05
C ALA A 133 -7.63 25.63 44.72
N VAL A 134 -7.06 26.78 44.35
CA VAL A 134 -6.28 27.73 45.16
C VAL A 134 -4.78 27.62 45.08
N ALA A 135 -4.22 28.66 44.44
CA ALA A 135 -2.87 29.18 44.63
C ALA A 135 -2.70 29.78 46.02
N PRO A 136 -1.50 29.99 46.54
CA PRO A 136 -0.96 31.35 46.41
C PRO A 136 0.55 31.47 46.12
N VAL A 137 0.81 32.41 45.30
CA VAL A 137 1.85 33.46 45.30
C VAL A 137 2.83 33.46 46.46
N VAL A 138 4.14 33.42 46.11
CA VAL A 138 5.16 34.32 46.70
C VAL A 138 6.32 34.44 45.71
N GLU A 139 6.50 35.63 45.20
CA GLU A 139 7.75 36.24 44.74
C GLU A 139 8.39 36.98 45.95
N PRO A 140 9.55 37.57 45.84
CA PRO A 140 10.74 37.40 45.03
C PRO A 140 12.03 37.32 45.88
N LEU A 141 13.20 37.23 45.30
CA LEU A 141 14.38 38.05 45.66
C LEU A 141 15.59 37.72 44.76
N GLU A 142 16.01 38.78 44.19
CA GLU A 142 17.22 39.23 43.57
C GLU A 142 18.54 38.57 43.97
N GLY A 143 19.47 38.63 43.04
CA GLY A 143 20.90 38.48 43.23
C GLY A 143 21.55 37.99 41.96
N ASP A 144 21.76 38.84 41.05
CA ASP A 144 22.91 39.63 40.67
C ASP A 144 24.14 38.81 40.26
N GLY A 145 24.53 39.05 39.03
CA GLY A 145 25.90 39.07 38.59
C GLY A 145 26.38 38.05 37.58
N PRO A 146 26.78 38.51 36.42
CA PRO A 146 27.47 37.74 35.41
C PRO A 146 29.00 37.85 35.60
N PRO A 147 29.86 37.53 34.66
CA PRO A 147 29.80 36.84 33.35
C PRO A 147 30.98 35.90 33.13
N GLU A 148 31.26 35.76 31.87
CA GLU A 148 32.50 35.33 31.18
C GLU A 148 32.47 33.82 30.75
N SER A 149 32.26 33.68 29.49
CA SER A 149 33.18 33.65 28.36
C SER A 149 34.23 32.57 28.44
N ASP A 150 34.25 31.92 27.37
CA ASP A 150 35.35 31.36 26.61
C ASP A 150 35.08 29.88 26.31
N ASP A 151 35.01 29.61 25.16
CA ASP A 151 35.85 29.58 24.00
C ASP A 151 35.71 28.20 23.34
N VAL A 152 35.28 28.26 22.18
CA VAL A 152 35.43 27.28 21.13
C VAL A 152 36.91 26.91 21.02
N PRO A 153 37.36 25.76 20.53
CA PRO A 153 37.18 25.41 19.14
C PRO A 153 37.18 23.91 18.79
N PHE A 154 36.82 23.74 17.59
CA PHE A 154 36.98 22.63 16.65
C PHE A 154 35.97 21.52 16.65
#